data_1a3206eaa3dcff8c2753f0bd153cc815
#
_entry.id   1a3206eaa3dcff8c2753f0bd153cc815
#
_cell.length_a   1.000
_cell.length_b   1.000
_cell.length_c   1.000
_cell.angle_alpha   90.00
_cell.angle_beta   90.00
_cell.angle_gamma   90.00
#
_symmetry.space_group_name_H-M   'P 1'
#
loop_
_entity.id
_entity.type
_entity.pdbx_description
1 polymer ?
#
loop_
_entity_poly.entity_id
_entity_poly.type
_entity_poly.pdbx_seq_one_letter_code
_entity_poly.pdbx_strand_id
1 'polypeptide(L)'
;MIGIKELVNELVLFDVASGIAKGKGLDIAQSSSVDGFNVKFSGTDNYEDIKNSDVVIITAGVPRKPGMSRDDLLGINLKIIKQVAEGIKKNSPNAFVICITNPLDVMVMALQKFSGLPANKVVGMAGILDSSRYKLFLSLELNVPVKDIEAMVMGGHGDTTVSYT
;
A
#
# COMPACT_ATOMS: atom_id res chain seq x y z
N MET A 1 2.03 11.82 5.47
CA MET A 1 1.67 11.24 6.80
C MET A 1 2.82 10.43 7.40
N ILE A 2 3.44 9.44 6.69
CA ILE A 2 4.57 8.65 7.23
C ILE A 2 5.72 9.58 7.64
N GLY A 3 6.11 10.51 6.78
CA GLY A 3 7.16 11.50 7.06
C GLY A 3 6.79 12.46 8.19
N ILE A 4 5.62 13.09 8.14
CA ILE A 4 5.15 14.05 9.17
C ILE A 4 5.12 13.40 10.57
N LYS A 5 4.80 12.11 10.64
CA LYS A 5 4.80 11.36 11.91
C LYS A 5 6.15 10.74 12.26
N GLU A 6 7.17 10.96 11.43
CA GLU A 6 8.52 10.43 11.62
C GLU A 6 8.56 8.92 11.94
N LEU A 7 7.71 8.15 11.24
CA LEU A 7 7.60 6.70 11.47
C LEU A 7 8.81 5.92 10.91
N VAL A 8 9.64 6.59 10.12
CA VAL A 8 10.83 6.03 9.46
C VAL A 8 11.94 7.08 9.42
N ASN A 9 13.19 6.62 9.36
CA ASN A 9 14.34 7.51 9.17
C ASN A 9 14.55 7.90 7.70
N GLU A 10 14.22 6.98 6.80
CA GLU A 10 14.34 7.15 5.35
C GLU A 10 13.10 6.60 4.65
N LEU A 11 12.62 7.33 3.64
CA LEU A 11 11.50 6.94 2.80
C LEU A 11 11.88 7.07 1.33
N VAL A 12 11.90 5.94 0.62
CA VAL A 12 12.18 5.87 -0.80
C VAL A 12 10.86 5.74 -1.56
N LEU A 13 10.61 6.67 -2.47
CA LEU A 13 9.48 6.61 -3.40
C LEU A 13 9.97 5.94 -4.69
N PHE A 14 9.34 4.83 -5.07
CA PHE A 14 9.65 4.11 -6.30
C PHE A 14 8.52 4.28 -7.33
N ASP A 15 8.86 4.61 -8.56
CA ASP A 15 7.93 4.60 -9.70
C ASP A 15 8.69 4.21 -10.97
N VAL A 16 8.10 3.39 -11.84
CA VAL A 16 8.71 3.00 -13.13
C VAL A 16 8.81 4.18 -14.11
N ALA A 17 8.00 5.23 -13.92
CA ALA A 17 8.09 6.45 -14.70
C ALA A 17 9.19 7.35 -14.14
N SER A 18 10.29 7.46 -14.88
CA SER A 18 11.43 8.30 -14.51
C SER A 18 10.98 9.72 -14.19
N GLY A 19 11.45 10.25 -13.08
CA GLY A 19 11.16 11.62 -12.64
C GLY A 19 9.91 11.79 -11.76
N ILE A 20 8.88 10.97 -11.88
CA ILE A 20 7.66 11.11 -11.05
C ILE A 20 8.00 10.92 -9.57
N ALA A 21 8.66 9.82 -9.23
CA ALA A 21 9.05 9.55 -7.85
C ALA A 21 10.03 10.61 -7.30
N LYS A 22 10.99 11.05 -8.13
CA LYS A 22 11.95 12.10 -7.78
C LYS A 22 11.26 13.43 -7.49
N GLY A 23 10.36 13.85 -8.38
CA GLY A 23 9.59 15.09 -8.20
C GLY A 23 8.74 15.07 -6.93
N LYS A 24 7.97 13.98 -6.71
CA LYS A 24 7.15 13.82 -5.49
C LYS A 24 8.00 13.74 -4.22
N GLY A 25 9.13 13.04 -4.28
CA GLY A 25 10.05 12.96 -3.14
C GLY A 25 10.60 14.34 -2.73
N LEU A 26 10.99 15.14 -3.73
CA LEU A 26 11.47 16.51 -3.51
C LEU A 26 10.36 17.41 -2.96
N ASP A 27 9.16 17.34 -3.52
CA ASP A 27 8.01 18.13 -3.10
C ASP A 27 7.65 17.86 -1.62
N ILE A 28 7.60 16.58 -1.23
CA ILE A 28 7.36 16.20 0.17
C ILE A 28 8.54 16.63 1.06
N ALA A 29 9.78 16.47 0.61
CA ALA A 29 10.95 16.89 1.39
C ALA A 29 10.96 18.41 1.65
N GLN A 30 10.51 19.22 0.70
CA GLN A 30 10.39 20.67 0.86
C GLN A 30 9.35 21.06 1.92
N SER A 31 8.28 20.29 2.10
CA SER A 31 7.28 20.58 3.14
C SER A 31 7.84 20.40 4.56
N SER A 32 8.96 19.71 4.73
CA SER A 32 9.57 19.48 6.05
C SER A 32 9.92 20.77 6.80
N SER A 33 10.27 21.82 6.06
CA SER A 33 10.56 23.14 6.65
C SER A 33 9.32 23.82 7.26
N VAL A 34 8.13 23.46 6.82
CA VAL A 34 6.84 23.98 7.30
C VAL A 34 6.26 23.05 8.35
N ASP A 35 6.26 21.73 8.08
CA ASP A 35 5.64 20.72 8.92
C ASP A 35 6.53 20.22 10.06
N GLY A 36 7.82 20.59 10.07
CA GLY A 36 8.76 20.36 11.18
C GLY A 36 9.20 18.90 11.36
N PHE A 37 9.27 18.10 10.28
CA PHE A 37 9.77 16.71 10.35
C PHE A 37 11.16 16.57 9.71
N ASN A 38 11.91 15.54 10.11
CA ASN A 38 13.26 15.28 9.64
C ASN A 38 13.44 13.84 9.13
N VAL A 39 12.73 13.50 8.06
CA VAL A 39 12.82 12.21 7.35
C VAL A 39 13.58 12.41 6.04
N LYS A 40 14.54 11.54 5.74
CA LYS A 40 15.21 11.54 4.45
C LYS A 40 14.30 10.99 3.37
N PHE A 41 14.03 11.81 2.34
CA PHE A 41 13.24 11.41 1.18
C PHE A 41 14.12 11.24 -0.05
N SER A 42 13.85 10.21 -0.81
CA SER A 42 14.41 10.01 -2.14
C SER A 42 13.36 9.44 -3.09
N GLY A 43 13.53 9.69 -4.38
CA GLY A 43 12.69 9.14 -5.44
C GLY A 43 13.54 8.41 -6.48
N THR A 44 13.10 7.24 -6.93
CA THR A 44 13.86 6.38 -7.84
C THR A 44 12.98 5.58 -8.79
N ASP A 45 13.56 5.13 -9.88
CA ASP A 45 13.05 4.13 -10.81
C ASP A 45 13.93 2.87 -10.84
N ASN A 46 14.96 2.81 -9.96
CA ASN A 46 15.88 1.69 -9.85
C ASN A 46 15.60 0.86 -8.58
N TYR A 47 15.36 -0.43 -8.75
CA TYR A 47 15.14 -1.36 -7.63
C TYR A 47 16.35 -1.51 -6.69
N GLU A 48 17.56 -1.16 -7.10
CA GLU A 48 18.73 -1.20 -6.22
C GLU A 48 18.63 -0.20 -5.07
N ASP A 49 17.91 0.91 -5.27
CA ASP A 49 17.76 1.96 -4.27
C ASP A 49 16.79 1.60 -3.14
N ILE A 50 16.00 0.51 -3.30
CA ILE A 50 15.19 -0.04 -2.20
C ILE A 50 15.91 -1.15 -1.43
N LYS A 51 17.21 -1.34 -1.65
CA LYS A 51 17.98 -2.41 -1.01
C LYS A 51 17.92 -2.31 0.52
N ASN A 52 17.66 -3.46 1.15
CA ASN A 52 17.55 -3.60 2.61
C ASN A 52 16.43 -2.76 3.25
N SER A 53 15.39 -2.43 2.51
CA SER A 53 14.20 -1.80 3.12
C SER A 53 13.58 -2.74 4.16
N ASP A 54 13.21 -2.18 5.33
CA ASP A 54 12.52 -2.93 6.39
C ASP A 54 11.05 -3.17 6.03
N VAL A 55 10.41 -2.18 5.38
CA VAL A 55 9.01 -2.22 4.97
C VAL A 55 8.87 -1.76 3.52
N VAL A 56 8.10 -2.50 2.73
CA VAL A 56 7.72 -2.11 1.37
C VAL A 56 6.20 -2.01 1.26
N ILE A 57 5.70 -0.84 0.85
CA ILE A 57 4.27 -0.60 0.62
C ILE A 57 4.03 -0.56 -0.88
N ILE A 58 3.16 -1.45 -1.40
CA ILE A 58 2.90 -1.59 -2.82
C ILE A 58 1.54 -1.01 -3.17
N THR A 59 1.57 0.07 -3.95
CA THR A 59 0.39 0.70 -4.56
C THR A 59 0.41 0.56 -6.08
N ALA A 60 1.44 -0.09 -6.63
CA ALA A 60 1.66 -0.26 -8.06
C ALA A 60 0.52 -1.08 -8.69
N GLY A 61 -0.04 -0.57 -9.78
CA GLY A 61 -1.13 -1.20 -10.50
C GLY A 61 -1.93 -0.17 -11.31
N VAL A 62 -2.77 -0.65 -12.20
CA VAL A 62 -3.69 0.22 -12.96
C VAL A 62 -5.08 0.20 -12.32
N PRO A 63 -5.78 1.34 -12.27
CA PRO A 63 -7.17 1.38 -11.88
C PRO A 63 -8.05 0.79 -12.98
N ARG A 64 -9.23 0.28 -12.61
CA ARG A 64 -10.22 -0.18 -13.56
C ARG A 64 -10.70 0.99 -14.45
N LYS A 65 -10.63 0.80 -15.75
CA LYS A 65 -11.13 1.78 -16.73
C LYS A 65 -12.50 1.36 -17.26
N PRO A 66 -13.34 2.30 -17.76
CA PRO A 66 -14.57 1.96 -18.46
C PRO A 66 -14.30 0.97 -19.60
N GLY A 67 -15.13 -0.07 -19.72
CA GLY A 67 -14.98 -1.12 -20.72
C GLY A 67 -13.98 -2.24 -20.37
N MET A 68 -13.25 -2.13 -19.28
CA MET A 68 -12.32 -3.17 -18.82
C MET A 68 -13.04 -4.22 -17.96
N SER A 69 -12.89 -5.50 -18.32
CA SER A 69 -13.38 -6.60 -17.50
C SER A 69 -12.57 -6.77 -16.20
N ARG A 70 -13.09 -7.56 -15.24
CA ARG A 70 -12.34 -7.93 -14.04
C ARG A 70 -11.08 -8.75 -14.39
N ASP A 71 -11.20 -9.63 -15.38
CA ASP A 71 -10.11 -10.52 -15.82
C ASP A 71 -8.99 -9.74 -16.53
N ASP A 72 -9.35 -8.73 -17.32
CA ASP A 72 -8.37 -7.84 -17.96
C ASP A 72 -7.54 -7.09 -16.90
N LEU A 73 -8.22 -6.51 -15.90
CA LEU A 73 -7.57 -5.82 -14.80
C LEU A 73 -6.66 -6.77 -14.02
N LEU A 74 -7.15 -7.97 -13.71
CA LEU A 74 -6.40 -9.01 -13.03
C LEU A 74 -5.13 -9.36 -13.81
N GLY A 75 -5.24 -9.63 -15.10
CA GLY A 75 -4.12 -10.00 -15.96
C GLY A 75 -3.04 -8.93 -16.04
N ILE A 76 -3.43 -7.65 -16.09
CA ILE A 76 -2.48 -6.53 -16.11
C ILE A 76 -1.77 -6.39 -14.77
N ASN A 77 -2.54 -6.35 -13.67
CA ASN A 77 -1.97 -6.15 -12.34
C ASN A 77 -1.13 -7.34 -11.88
N LEU A 78 -1.44 -8.58 -12.30
CA LEU A 78 -0.58 -9.74 -12.03
C LEU A 78 0.82 -9.59 -12.67
N LYS A 79 0.92 -9.05 -13.87
CA LYS A 79 2.22 -8.80 -14.51
C LYS A 79 3.02 -7.75 -13.75
N ILE A 80 2.37 -6.68 -13.31
CA ILE A 80 2.99 -5.62 -12.51
C ILE A 80 3.47 -6.19 -11.17
N ILE A 81 2.62 -6.91 -10.46
CA ILE A 81 2.96 -7.52 -9.16
C ILE A 81 4.11 -8.53 -9.29
N LYS A 82 4.18 -9.28 -10.39
CA LYS A 82 5.30 -10.19 -10.64
C LYS A 82 6.62 -9.42 -10.72
N GLN A 83 6.69 -8.33 -11.49
CA GLN A 83 7.89 -7.50 -11.61
C GLN A 83 8.29 -6.89 -10.25
N VAL A 84 7.32 -6.36 -9.50
CA VAL A 84 7.54 -5.80 -8.17
C VAL A 84 8.08 -6.86 -7.21
N ALA A 85 7.47 -8.06 -7.21
CA ALA A 85 7.88 -9.17 -6.37
C ALA A 85 9.33 -9.64 -6.66
N GLU A 86 9.71 -9.69 -7.93
CA GLU A 86 11.09 -10.02 -8.36
C GLU A 86 12.06 -8.94 -7.89
N GLY A 87 11.70 -7.67 -7.99
CA GLY A 87 12.50 -6.54 -7.49
C GLY A 87 12.71 -6.60 -5.98
N ILE A 88 11.66 -6.87 -5.21
CA ILE A 88 11.73 -7.02 -3.74
C ILE A 88 12.58 -8.23 -3.37
N LYS A 89 12.33 -9.38 -4.00
CA LYS A 89 13.10 -10.62 -3.75
C LYS A 89 14.59 -10.41 -3.89
N LYS A 90 15.01 -9.66 -4.92
CA LYS A 90 16.43 -9.40 -5.21
C LYS A 90 17.03 -8.39 -4.22
N ASN A 91 16.31 -7.32 -3.87
CA ASN A 91 16.91 -6.17 -3.20
C ASN A 91 16.52 -6.07 -1.71
N SER A 92 15.35 -6.57 -1.32
CA SER A 92 14.84 -6.49 0.06
C SER A 92 14.18 -7.79 0.52
N PRO A 93 14.93 -8.92 0.53
CA PRO A 93 14.37 -10.26 0.78
C PRO A 93 13.87 -10.45 2.22
N ASN A 94 14.17 -9.54 3.13
CA ASN A 94 13.75 -9.60 4.53
C ASN A 94 12.63 -8.60 4.87
N ALA A 95 12.20 -7.79 3.90
CA ALA A 95 11.21 -6.75 4.10
C ALA A 95 9.86 -7.30 4.57
N PHE A 96 9.15 -6.52 5.38
CA PHE A 96 7.72 -6.69 5.60
C PHE A 96 6.96 -5.98 4.47
N VAL A 97 6.08 -6.69 3.78
CA VAL A 97 5.43 -6.18 2.55
C VAL A 97 3.95 -5.97 2.78
N ILE A 98 3.47 -4.75 2.51
CA ILE A 98 2.07 -4.35 2.58
C ILE A 98 1.57 -4.09 1.16
N CYS A 99 0.64 -4.91 0.68
CA CYS A 99 0.01 -4.73 -0.63
C CYS A 99 -1.30 -3.96 -0.50
N ILE A 100 -1.49 -2.97 -1.40
CA ILE A 100 -2.72 -2.17 -1.49
C ILE A 100 -3.38 -2.34 -2.88
N THR A 101 -2.66 -2.95 -3.82
CA THR A 101 -3.10 -3.12 -5.21
C THR A 101 -4.31 -4.04 -5.33
N ASN A 102 -5.30 -3.62 -6.11
CA ASN A 102 -6.52 -4.38 -6.36
C ASN A 102 -6.43 -5.25 -7.65
N PRO A 103 -7.14 -6.40 -7.68
CA PRO A 103 -7.96 -7.01 -6.63
C PRO A 103 -7.09 -7.58 -5.50
N LEU A 104 -7.28 -7.05 -4.27
CA LEU A 104 -6.31 -7.17 -3.18
C LEU A 104 -5.92 -8.61 -2.84
N ASP A 105 -6.89 -9.47 -2.55
CA ASP A 105 -6.62 -10.83 -2.06
C ASP A 105 -5.77 -11.62 -3.06
N VAL A 106 -6.10 -11.50 -4.35
CA VAL A 106 -5.34 -12.17 -5.42
C VAL A 106 -3.94 -11.59 -5.58
N MET A 107 -3.80 -10.25 -5.46
CA MET A 107 -2.50 -9.59 -5.58
C MET A 107 -1.58 -9.95 -4.41
N VAL A 108 -2.10 -10.06 -3.19
CA VAL A 108 -1.36 -10.53 -2.01
C VAL A 108 -0.86 -11.97 -2.20
N MET A 109 -1.74 -12.88 -2.65
CA MET A 109 -1.37 -14.28 -2.92
C MET A 109 -0.31 -14.38 -4.02
N ALA A 110 -0.47 -13.62 -5.10
CA ALA A 110 0.48 -13.58 -6.20
C ALA A 110 1.84 -13.02 -5.74
N LEU A 111 1.82 -11.93 -4.99
CA LEU A 111 3.01 -11.31 -4.43
C LEU A 111 3.80 -12.28 -3.54
N GLN A 112 3.12 -12.97 -2.63
CA GLN A 112 3.73 -13.99 -1.79
C GLN A 112 4.37 -15.10 -2.62
N LYS A 113 3.65 -15.63 -3.62
CA LYS A 113 4.13 -16.70 -4.49
C LYS A 113 5.35 -16.29 -5.32
N PHE A 114 5.34 -15.08 -5.91
CA PHE A 114 6.42 -14.63 -6.78
C PHE A 114 7.65 -14.15 -6.01
N SER A 115 7.45 -13.47 -4.88
CA SER A 115 8.58 -13.02 -4.05
C SER A 115 9.25 -14.17 -3.30
N GLY A 116 8.51 -15.23 -2.96
CA GLY A 116 8.98 -16.32 -2.12
C GLY A 116 9.16 -15.92 -0.65
N LEU A 117 8.65 -14.75 -0.25
CA LEU A 117 8.65 -14.32 1.15
C LEU A 117 7.72 -15.19 1.99
N PRO A 118 8.02 -15.43 3.27
CA PRO A 118 7.15 -16.19 4.15
C PRO A 118 5.81 -15.48 4.36
N ALA A 119 4.73 -16.24 4.59
CA ALA A 119 3.36 -15.72 4.67
C ALA A 119 3.18 -14.60 5.71
N ASN A 120 3.89 -14.68 6.82
CA ASN A 120 3.85 -13.68 7.89
C ASN A 120 4.59 -12.36 7.55
N LYS A 121 5.20 -12.27 6.37
CA LYS A 121 5.88 -11.07 5.88
C LYS A 121 5.11 -10.36 4.77
N VAL A 122 4.00 -10.92 4.28
CA VAL A 122 3.22 -10.35 3.18
C VAL A 122 1.76 -10.21 3.61
N VAL A 123 1.27 -8.98 3.67
CA VAL A 123 -0.10 -8.67 4.09
C VAL A 123 -0.80 -7.75 3.09
N GLY A 124 -2.13 -7.83 3.07
CA GLY A 124 -2.99 -6.87 2.37
C GLY A 124 -3.53 -5.79 3.32
N MET A 125 -3.63 -4.56 2.86
CA MET A 125 -4.27 -3.49 3.60
C MET A 125 -5.61 -3.14 2.97
N ALA A 126 -6.70 -3.54 3.61
CA ALA A 126 -8.07 -3.18 3.26
C ALA A 126 -8.96 -3.04 4.50
N GLY A 127 -8.92 -3.99 5.42
CA GLY A 127 -9.78 -4.03 6.59
C GLY A 127 -9.72 -2.77 7.46
N ILE A 128 -8.56 -2.13 7.57
CA ILE A 128 -8.42 -0.85 8.29
C ILE A 128 -9.24 0.25 7.60
N LEU A 129 -9.18 0.33 6.27
CA LEU A 129 -9.95 1.30 5.49
C LEU A 129 -11.45 1.03 5.58
N ASP A 130 -11.84 -0.24 5.41
CA ASP A 130 -13.25 -0.64 5.45
C ASP A 130 -13.85 -0.44 6.85
N SER A 131 -13.09 -0.78 7.91
CA SER A 131 -13.48 -0.50 9.29
C SER A 131 -13.63 1.00 9.57
N SER A 132 -12.74 1.83 9.03
CA SER A 132 -12.81 3.28 9.19
C SER A 132 -14.04 3.87 8.53
N ARG A 133 -14.38 3.40 7.33
CA ARG A 133 -15.61 3.79 6.62
C ARG A 133 -16.85 3.36 7.37
N TYR A 134 -16.87 2.11 7.85
CA TYR A 134 -17.98 1.57 8.61
C TYR A 134 -18.24 2.36 9.89
N LYS A 135 -17.18 2.64 10.67
CA LYS A 135 -17.27 3.50 11.87
C LYS A 135 -17.82 4.89 11.56
N LEU A 136 -17.39 5.51 10.45
CA LEU A 136 -17.89 6.81 10.04
C LEU A 136 -19.39 6.76 9.75
N PHE A 137 -19.86 5.78 8.98
CA PHE A 137 -21.30 5.67 8.65
C PHE A 137 -22.15 5.36 9.88
N LEU A 138 -21.67 4.53 10.80
CA LEU A 138 -22.34 4.30 12.09
C LEU A 138 -22.39 5.59 12.92
N SER A 139 -21.32 6.38 12.94
CA SER A 139 -21.29 7.66 13.63
C SER A 139 -22.35 8.63 13.11
N LEU A 140 -22.51 8.70 11.78
CA LEU A 140 -23.51 9.55 11.14
C LEU A 140 -24.94 9.07 11.43
N GLU A 141 -25.18 7.78 11.34
CA GLU A 141 -26.52 7.19 11.57
C GLU A 141 -26.96 7.28 13.02
N LEU A 142 -26.05 6.97 13.95
CA LEU A 142 -26.35 6.96 15.40
C LEU A 142 -26.18 8.34 16.05
N ASN A 143 -25.65 9.33 15.33
CA ASN A 143 -25.33 10.67 15.84
C ASN A 143 -24.44 10.64 17.09
N VAL A 144 -23.40 9.77 17.07
CA VAL A 144 -22.39 9.65 18.13
C VAL A 144 -21.00 9.93 17.57
N PRO A 145 -20.05 10.43 18.37
CA PRO A 145 -18.68 10.66 17.90
C PRO A 145 -18.00 9.37 17.41
N VAL A 146 -17.28 9.43 16.29
CA VAL A 146 -16.55 8.27 15.73
C VAL A 146 -15.62 7.61 16.75
N LYS A 147 -15.02 8.37 17.65
CA LYS A 147 -14.12 7.89 18.70
C LYS A 147 -14.81 6.97 19.71
N ASP A 148 -16.14 7.06 19.84
CA ASP A 148 -16.94 6.28 20.79
C ASP A 148 -17.53 5.03 20.13
N ILE A 149 -17.16 4.73 18.87
CA ILE A 149 -17.60 3.55 18.12
C ILE A 149 -16.46 2.55 18.01
N GLU A 150 -16.69 1.36 18.51
CA GLU A 150 -15.86 0.18 18.28
C GLU A 150 -16.55 -0.71 17.25
N ALA A 151 -15.92 -0.87 16.08
CA ALA A 151 -16.42 -1.70 14.99
C ALA A 151 -15.28 -2.19 14.13
N MET A 152 -15.43 -3.36 13.54
CA MET A 152 -14.43 -4.00 12.70
C MET A 152 -15.07 -4.61 11.46
N VAL A 153 -14.35 -4.53 10.35
CA VAL A 153 -14.67 -5.23 9.11
C VAL A 153 -13.61 -6.29 8.87
N MET A 154 -14.04 -7.51 8.63
CA MET A 154 -13.18 -8.69 8.43
C MET A 154 -13.59 -9.45 7.16
N GLY A 155 -12.83 -10.49 6.83
CA GLY A 155 -13.07 -11.32 5.65
C GLY A 155 -12.29 -10.86 4.43
N GLY A 156 -12.67 -11.34 3.25
CA GLY A 156 -12.08 -10.93 1.98
C GLY A 156 -12.45 -9.50 1.62
N HIS A 157 -11.59 -8.82 0.86
CA HIS A 157 -11.89 -7.45 0.40
C HIS A 157 -12.78 -7.49 -0.85
N GLY A 158 -14.10 -7.41 -0.68
CA GLY A 158 -15.11 -7.46 -1.75
C GLY A 158 -16.41 -8.09 -1.27
N ASP A 159 -16.97 -8.98 -2.10
CA ASP A 159 -18.31 -9.58 -1.86
C ASP A 159 -18.35 -10.51 -0.62
N THR A 160 -17.20 -10.90 -0.07
CA THR A 160 -17.07 -11.75 1.12
C THR A 160 -16.71 -10.95 2.39
N THR A 161 -16.86 -9.65 2.34
CA THR A 161 -16.63 -8.76 3.50
C THR A 161 -17.70 -8.97 4.56
N VAL A 162 -17.30 -9.03 5.83
CA VAL A 162 -18.20 -9.18 6.99
C VAL A 162 -17.93 -8.03 7.98
N SER A 163 -19.00 -7.41 8.48
CA SER A 163 -18.95 -6.30 9.43
C SER A 163 -19.36 -6.77 10.83
N TYR A 164 -18.65 -6.30 11.85
CA TYR A 164 -18.91 -6.56 13.26
C TYR A 164 -19.00 -5.23 14.02
N THR A 165 -19.94 -5.14 14.92
CA THR A 165 -20.12 -4.02 15.86
C THR A 165 -20.18 -4.52 17.29
#